data_9cc570e39ba1093be2f2358248122c5f
#
_entry.id   9cc570e39ba1093be2f2358248122c5f
#
_cell.length_a   1.000
_cell.length_b   1.000
_cell.length_c   1.000
_cell.angle_alpha   90.00
_cell.angle_beta   90.00
_cell.angle_gamma   90.00
#
_symmetry.space_group_name_H-M   'P 1'
#
loop_
_entity.id
_entity.type
_entity.pdbx_description
1 polymer ?
#
loop_
_entity_poly.entity_id
_entity_poly.type
_entity_poly.pdbx_seq_one_letter_code
_entity_poly.pdbx_strand_id
1 'polypeptide(L)'
;MLSLHRTALNSRRRLATAALLPLLCLAGVLSPGTAEGAGFDVAAENAQAGTPNWQFAKSKFDERTLAFADRVSVLPGQHFGLYVSCRAKQVTVQALRIGYYSGAGARRIWSSPSTPCQWQRNAVIDTATGMARAPWTRTLDITTTGWPEGMYVLKLLANDGSATYVDMVLRSPSSAGRVVFVSSTQTFQAYNQWGGANLYRGRKGFVSRARVVTYDRPQTWGYGSGKFLEYEAPLLMQAERLGLPLAYITDTDIAAQPRILDGALSIISGGHSEYWTQTQRDAVMAARTAGSNLLFFGANTSYWRGRLSRSPLGADRVLTVYKVASEDPLRAHPSVRFRDLGQPDAQLLGATYNCFPARGAFTVSKASSFVFAGTGVHNGQAFAGIIGPEVDQLRQRAANVELLASSPTRCGRHRTHASMVLMHDPSGAATVDVGTMGWVSKALRGEAPPASVRLVAIVTDNLLRASTRRGLA
;
A
#
# COMPACT_ATOMS: atom_id res chain seq x y z
N MET A 1 50.15 60.48 18.84
CA MET A 1 51.56 60.66 18.50
C MET A 1 51.75 59.96 17.17
N LEU A 2 51.76 60.73 16.10
CA LEU A 2 52.94 61.11 15.28
C LEU A 2 53.49 59.87 14.54
N SER A 3 53.68 59.83 13.25
CA SER A 3 53.92 60.78 12.16
C SER A 3 54.45 59.97 11.00
N LEU A 4 53.90 60.07 9.78
CA LEU A 4 54.45 60.73 8.59
C LEU A 4 55.80 60.16 8.12
N HIS A 5 56.16 59.92 6.93
CA HIS A 5 56.07 60.59 5.63
C HIS A 5 56.78 59.72 4.56
N ARG A 6 56.35 59.73 3.38
CA ARG A 6 56.63 60.46 2.12
C ARG A 6 57.50 59.67 1.12
N THR A 7 56.98 59.44 -0.07
CA THR A 7 57.31 60.04 -1.40
C THR A 7 58.67 59.70 -1.96
N ALA A 8 58.91 59.40 -3.20
CA ALA A 8 58.46 59.88 -4.49
C ALA A 8 59.12 59.09 -5.68
N LEU A 9 58.45 59.00 -6.74
CA LEU A 9 58.72 59.51 -8.15
C LEU A 9 59.88 58.96 -8.98
N ASN A 10 59.41 58.60 -10.22
CA ASN A 10 60.05 58.70 -11.56
C ASN A 10 60.98 57.58 -11.99
N SER A 11 60.92 57.03 -13.18
CA SER A 11 60.77 57.65 -14.52
C SER A 11 60.59 56.55 -15.60
N ARG A 12 60.00 56.98 -16.66
CA ARG A 12 59.79 56.36 -17.97
C ARG A 12 60.98 55.63 -18.56
N ARG A 13 60.69 54.45 -19.20
CA ARG A 13 61.19 54.15 -20.55
C ARG A 13 60.27 53.15 -21.25
N ARG A 14 59.80 53.54 -22.44
CA ARG A 14 59.03 52.72 -23.40
C ARG A 14 60.03 51.75 -24.12
N LEU A 15 59.64 50.48 -24.24
CA LEU A 15 60.12 49.62 -25.31
C LEU A 15 58.98 48.72 -25.71
N ALA A 16 58.60 48.83 -27.00
CA ALA A 16 57.60 48.00 -27.65
C ALA A 16 58.24 46.63 -27.93
N THR A 17 57.54 45.56 -27.61
CA THR A 17 57.84 44.26 -28.14
C THR A 17 56.51 43.51 -28.37
N ALA A 18 56.48 42.81 -29.51
CA ALA A 18 55.34 42.20 -30.15
C ALA A 18 54.58 41.18 -29.28
N ALA A 19 53.25 41.21 -29.38
CA ALA A 19 52.35 40.25 -28.81
C ALA A 19 52.31 38.98 -29.66
N LEU A 20 52.72 37.84 -29.07
CA LEU A 20 52.28 36.50 -29.45
C LEU A 20 51.15 36.11 -28.52
N LEU A 21 49.91 35.99 -29.06
CA LEU A 21 48.78 35.40 -28.37
C LEU A 21 48.96 33.86 -28.35
N PRO A 22 48.91 33.20 -27.20
CA PRO A 22 48.61 31.79 -27.14
C PRO A 22 47.11 31.57 -27.20
N LEU A 23 46.66 30.78 -28.18
CA LEU A 23 45.31 30.23 -28.30
C LEU A 23 45.10 29.31 -27.08
N LEU A 24 44.38 29.79 -26.04
CA LEU A 24 43.86 28.93 -24.97
C LEU A 24 42.63 28.18 -25.52
N CYS A 25 42.84 26.88 -25.86
CA CYS A 25 41.72 25.95 -25.96
C CYS A 25 41.06 25.80 -24.57
N LEU A 26 39.95 26.46 -24.35
CA LEU A 26 39.05 26.12 -23.27
C LEU A 26 38.46 24.72 -23.57
N ALA A 27 39.08 23.67 -23.05
CA ALA A 27 38.45 22.41 -22.86
C ALA A 27 37.37 22.61 -21.79
N GLY A 28 36.11 22.82 -22.23
CA GLY A 28 34.94 22.79 -21.35
C GLY A 28 34.90 21.40 -20.70
N VAL A 29 35.25 21.33 -19.41
CA VAL A 29 34.90 20.19 -18.58
C VAL A 29 33.39 20.19 -18.46
N LEU A 30 32.74 19.43 -19.33
CA LEU A 30 31.34 19.00 -19.10
C LEU A 30 31.41 18.15 -17.82
N SER A 31 31.08 18.79 -16.68
CA SER A 31 30.68 18.03 -15.49
C SER A 31 29.55 17.13 -15.92
N PRO A 32 29.60 15.81 -15.68
CA PRO A 32 28.42 14.99 -15.85
C PRO A 32 27.38 15.54 -14.91
N GLY A 33 26.39 16.27 -15.45
CA GLY A 33 25.17 16.55 -14.73
C GLY A 33 24.68 15.22 -14.19
N THR A 34 24.56 15.12 -12.88
CA THR A 34 23.84 14.03 -12.23
C THR A 34 22.46 14.02 -12.92
N ALA A 35 22.25 13.07 -13.81
CA ALA A 35 20.92 12.76 -14.28
C ALA A 35 20.10 12.51 -13.00
N GLU A 36 19.25 13.46 -12.61
CA GLU A 36 18.14 13.16 -11.70
C GLU A 36 17.47 11.93 -12.31
N GLY A 37 17.62 10.78 -11.63
CA GLY A 37 17.29 9.50 -12.17
C GLY A 37 15.86 9.53 -12.68
N ALA A 38 15.68 9.30 -13.97
CA ALA A 38 14.36 9.15 -14.57
C ALA A 38 13.59 8.16 -13.69
N GLY A 39 12.49 8.61 -13.08
CA GLY A 39 11.68 7.79 -12.19
C GLY A 39 11.27 6.51 -12.90
N PHE A 40 10.99 5.46 -12.15
CA PHE A 40 10.56 4.16 -12.71
C PHE A 40 9.38 4.34 -13.67
N ASP A 41 9.57 3.89 -14.92
CA ASP A 41 8.56 3.98 -15.98
C ASP A 41 7.64 2.76 -15.96
N VAL A 42 6.45 2.96 -15.40
CA VAL A 42 5.40 1.93 -15.28
C VAL A 42 4.91 1.47 -16.66
N ALA A 43 4.81 2.37 -17.64
CA ALA A 43 4.32 2.03 -18.98
C ALA A 43 5.35 1.15 -19.72
N ALA A 44 6.63 1.52 -19.67
CA ALA A 44 7.71 0.71 -20.23
C ALA A 44 7.82 -0.67 -19.58
N GLU A 45 7.63 -0.76 -18.26
CA GLU A 45 7.60 -2.05 -17.55
C GLU A 45 6.42 -2.91 -18.02
N ASN A 46 5.20 -2.34 -18.12
CA ASN A 46 4.01 -3.07 -18.56
C ASN A 46 4.00 -3.45 -20.05
N ALA A 47 4.89 -2.85 -20.86
CA ALA A 47 5.13 -3.25 -22.25
C ALA A 47 5.95 -4.55 -22.37
N GLN A 48 6.59 -5.00 -21.27
CA GLN A 48 7.32 -6.26 -21.25
C GLN A 48 6.35 -7.46 -21.32
N ALA A 49 6.85 -8.60 -21.83
CA ALA A 49 6.07 -9.82 -21.89
C ALA A 49 5.68 -10.31 -20.50
N GLY A 50 4.38 -10.45 -20.24
CA GLY A 50 3.86 -11.02 -19.00
C GLY A 50 4.07 -12.53 -18.92
N THR A 51 3.83 -13.09 -17.74
CA THR A 51 3.92 -14.53 -17.47
C THR A 51 2.50 -15.11 -17.43
N PRO A 52 2.04 -15.84 -18.44
CA PRO A 52 0.73 -16.44 -18.44
C PRO A 52 0.65 -17.54 -17.35
N ASN A 53 -0.56 -17.79 -16.84
CA ASN A 53 -0.83 -18.84 -15.87
C ASN A 53 0.10 -18.81 -14.63
N TRP A 54 0.50 -17.62 -14.20
CA TRP A 54 1.41 -17.45 -13.07
C TRP A 54 0.82 -17.94 -11.73
N GLN A 55 -0.50 -17.96 -11.62
CA GLN A 55 -1.18 -18.45 -10.42
C GLN A 55 -1.08 -19.97 -10.31
N PHE A 56 -1.06 -20.48 -9.10
CA PHE A 56 -1.26 -21.92 -8.88
C PHE A 56 -2.73 -22.23 -8.58
N ALA A 57 -3.14 -23.47 -8.82
CA ALA A 57 -4.50 -23.92 -8.48
C ALA A 57 -4.72 -23.87 -6.96
N LYS A 58 -5.87 -23.36 -6.52
CA LYS A 58 -6.22 -23.18 -5.09
C LYS A 58 -6.02 -24.45 -4.25
N SER A 59 -6.27 -25.61 -4.83
CA SER A 59 -6.07 -26.93 -4.20
C SER A 59 -4.61 -27.27 -3.86
N LYS A 60 -3.63 -26.53 -4.41
CA LYS A 60 -2.21 -26.72 -4.07
C LYS A 60 -1.79 -25.99 -2.79
N PHE A 61 -2.59 -25.01 -2.34
CA PHE A 61 -2.33 -24.35 -1.07
C PHE A 61 -2.82 -25.24 0.07
N ASP A 62 -1.86 -25.65 0.87
CA ASP A 62 -2.10 -26.30 2.16
C ASP A 62 -0.94 -25.95 3.10
N GLU A 63 -1.07 -26.29 4.38
CA GLU A 63 -0.05 -25.96 5.38
C GLU A 63 1.24 -26.80 5.27
N ARG A 64 1.35 -27.71 4.26
CA ARG A 64 2.58 -28.46 4.03
C ARG A 64 3.73 -27.60 3.53
N THR A 65 3.43 -26.45 2.89
CA THR A 65 4.42 -25.46 2.48
C THR A 65 3.97 -24.07 2.91
N LEU A 66 4.69 -23.45 3.84
CA LEU A 66 4.45 -22.12 4.36
C LEU A 66 5.74 -21.30 4.34
N ALA A 67 5.63 -19.99 4.19
CA ALA A 67 6.80 -19.12 4.16
C ALA A 67 6.46 -17.70 4.64
N PHE A 68 7.48 -16.96 5.04
CA PHE A 68 7.43 -15.51 5.27
C PHE A 68 8.80 -14.88 5.02
N ALA A 69 8.84 -13.58 4.77
CA ALA A 69 10.07 -12.82 4.63
C ALA A 69 10.38 -11.99 5.90
N ASP A 70 11.66 -11.74 6.18
CA ASP A 70 12.09 -10.87 7.28
C ASP A 70 11.93 -9.37 6.97
N ARG A 71 11.44 -9.03 5.79
CA ARG A 71 11.07 -7.68 5.36
C ARG A 71 9.69 -7.71 4.70
N VAL A 72 8.92 -6.65 4.84
CA VAL A 72 7.67 -6.43 4.08
C VAL A 72 7.93 -5.59 2.84
N SER A 73 8.98 -4.78 2.89
CA SER A 73 9.48 -3.99 1.77
C SER A 73 11.00 -3.88 1.78
N VAL A 74 11.58 -3.72 0.60
CA VAL A 74 13.00 -3.41 0.39
C VAL A 74 13.15 -2.45 -0.79
N LEU A 75 14.23 -1.66 -0.84
CA LEU A 75 14.60 -0.91 -2.04
C LEU A 75 15.20 -1.85 -3.10
N PRO A 76 15.07 -1.54 -4.40
CA PRO A 76 15.78 -2.26 -5.45
C PRO A 76 17.27 -2.36 -5.15
N GLY A 77 17.85 -3.54 -5.34
CA GLY A 77 19.25 -3.85 -5.03
C GLY A 77 19.50 -4.32 -3.59
N GLN A 78 18.57 -4.10 -2.66
CA GLN A 78 18.69 -4.64 -1.30
C GLN A 78 18.38 -6.15 -1.26
N HIS A 79 18.62 -6.76 -0.10
CA HIS A 79 18.35 -8.18 0.13
C HIS A 79 17.31 -8.38 1.24
N PHE A 80 16.71 -9.56 1.26
CA PHE A 80 15.85 -10.03 2.33
C PHE A 80 15.98 -11.54 2.52
N GLY A 81 15.77 -12.00 3.76
CA GLY A 81 15.74 -13.41 4.11
C GLY A 81 14.34 -14.01 3.92
N LEU A 82 14.28 -15.19 3.31
CA LEU A 82 13.06 -15.98 3.19
C LEU A 82 13.14 -17.19 4.12
N TYR A 83 12.09 -17.38 4.92
CA TYR A 83 11.93 -18.45 5.91
C TYR A 83 10.86 -19.40 5.41
N VAL A 84 11.23 -20.65 5.13
CA VAL A 84 10.34 -21.64 4.54
C VAL A 84 10.25 -22.87 5.44
N SER A 85 9.04 -23.32 5.70
CA SER A 85 8.76 -24.62 6.32
C SER A 85 7.99 -25.46 5.31
N CYS A 86 8.51 -26.63 4.95
CA CYS A 86 7.82 -27.54 4.03
C CYS A 86 8.01 -28.99 4.44
N ARG A 87 7.04 -29.83 4.05
CA ARG A 87 7.15 -31.30 4.22
C ARG A 87 7.83 -31.98 3.05
N ALA A 88 7.95 -31.27 1.94
CA ALA A 88 8.68 -31.70 0.76
C ALA A 88 10.21 -31.62 1.00
N LYS A 89 11.01 -32.21 0.10
CA LYS A 89 12.47 -32.16 0.19
C LYS A 89 13.05 -30.90 -0.44
N GLN A 90 12.33 -30.31 -1.40
CA GLN A 90 12.81 -29.18 -2.19
C GLN A 90 11.68 -28.19 -2.51
N VAL A 91 12.04 -26.93 -2.64
CA VAL A 91 11.16 -25.82 -3.04
C VAL A 91 11.85 -24.96 -4.09
N THR A 92 11.08 -24.46 -5.05
CA THR A 92 11.49 -23.41 -5.99
C THR A 92 10.71 -22.14 -5.69
N VAL A 93 11.39 -21.00 -5.70
CA VAL A 93 10.79 -19.67 -5.46
C VAL A 93 10.80 -18.88 -6.76
N GLN A 94 9.68 -18.30 -7.14
CA GLN A 94 9.56 -17.38 -8.28
C GLN A 94 9.12 -16.01 -7.79
N ALA A 95 9.86 -14.96 -8.12
CA ALA A 95 9.44 -13.59 -7.86
C ALA A 95 8.59 -13.08 -9.04
N LEU A 96 7.34 -12.80 -8.75
CA LEU A 96 6.33 -12.34 -9.72
C LEU A 96 5.96 -10.90 -9.38
N ARG A 97 6.35 -9.95 -10.24
CA ARG A 97 5.89 -8.57 -10.16
C ARG A 97 4.46 -8.51 -10.68
N ILE A 98 3.56 -7.97 -9.86
CA ILE A 98 2.14 -7.83 -10.20
C ILE A 98 1.96 -6.50 -10.95
N GLY A 99 1.26 -6.55 -12.08
CA GLY A 99 1.00 -5.41 -12.96
C GLY A 99 0.02 -5.78 -14.06
N TYR A 100 -0.08 -4.98 -15.10
CA TYR A 100 -1.04 -5.24 -16.18
C TYR A 100 -0.52 -6.22 -17.22
N TYR A 101 0.65 -5.97 -17.80
CA TYR A 101 1.34 -6.82 -18.80
C TYR A 101 0.41 -7.37 -19.90
N SER A 102 -0.31 -6.48 -20.59
CA SER A 102 -1.30 -6.84 -21.62
C SER A 102 -2.38 -7.84 -21.14
N GLY A 103 -2.72 -7.77 -19.85
CA GLY A 103 -3.74 -8.64 -19.23
C GLY A 103 -3.19 -9.92 -18.60
N ALA A 104 -1.90 -10.22 -18.69
CA ALA A 104 -1.29 -11.39 -18.03
C ALA A 104 -1.32 -11.27 -16.49
N GLY A 105 -1.32 -10.05 -15.95
CA GLY A 105 -1.47 -9.76 -14.52
C GLY A 105 -0.18 -9.88 -13.71
N ALA A 106 0.87 -10.50 -14.23
CA ALA A 106 2.18 -10.58 -13.58
C ALA A 106 3.30 -10.85 -14.59
N ARG A 107 4.53 -10.49 -14.20
CA ARG A 107 5.77 -10.86 -14.89
C ARG A 107 6.73 -11.53 -13.92
N ARG A 108 7.27 -12.69 -14.28
CA ARG A 108 8.31 -13.36 -13.51
C ARG A 108 9.64 -12.64 -13.71
N ILE A 109 10.15 -12.06 -12.63
CA ILE A 109 11.42 -11.31 -12.61
C ILE A 109 12.59 -12.24 -12.31
N TRP A 110 12.36 -13.22 -11.43
CA TRP A 110 13.42 -14.09 -10.95
C TRP A 110 12.88 -15.47 -10.55
N SER A 111 13.78 -16.47 -10.52
CA SER A 111 13.49 -17.79 -10.00
C SER A 111 14.72 -18.36 -9.30
N SER A 112 14.53 -18.97 -8.13
CA SER A 112 15.60 -19.69 -7.45
C SER A 112 15.95 -21.00 -8.17
N PRO A 113 17.14 -21.54 -7.95
CA PRO A 113 17.40 -22.97 -8.10
C PRO A 113 16.44 -23.79 -7.20
N SER A 114 16.34 -25.09 -7.46
CA SER A 114 15.70 -26.00 -6.51
C SER A 114 16.47 -26.01 -5.20
N THR A 115 15.82 -25.58 -4.12
CA THR A 115 16.44 -25.33 -2.83
C THR A 115 16.01 -26.40 -1.83
N PRO A 116 16.90 -26.98 -1.01
CA PRO A 116 16.53 -27.89 0.06
C PRO A 116 15.54 -27.22 1.03
N CYS A 117 14.55 -27.99 1.44
CA CYS A 117 13.50 -27.52 2.33
C CYS A 117 13.21 -28.60 3.38
N GLN A 118 12.83 -28.15 4.57
CA GLN A 118 12.49 -29.04 5.68
C GLN A 118 11.35 -28.47 6.51
N TRP A 119 10.65 -29.34 7.21
CA TRP A 119 9.67 -28.92 8.20
C TRP A 119 10.34 -28.21 9.37
N GLN A 120 9.86 -27.01 9.69
CA GLN A 120 10.36 -26.21 10.78
C GLN A 120 9.40 -26.25 11.98
N ARG A 121 9.86 -25.76 13.12
CA ARG A 121 9.13 -25.83 14.40
C ARG A 121 7.77 -25.13 14.33
N ASN A 122 6.84 -25.62 15.14
CA ASN A 122 5.54 -24.99 15.33
C ASN A 122 5.66 -23.58 15.95
N ALA A 123 4.54 -22.85 15.97
CA ALA A 123 4.47 -21.52 16.57
C ALA A 123 4.91 -21.54 18.05
N VAL A 124 5.69 -20.53 18.43
CA VAL A 124 5.86 -20.13 19.81
C VAL A 124 4.80 -19.08 20.13
N ILE A 125 4.01 -19.35 21.19
CA ILE A 125 2.92 -18.48 21.61
C ILE A 125 3.33 -17.73 22.88
N ASP A 126 3.29 -16.41 22.84
CA ASP A 126 3.30 -15.58 24.04
C ASP A 126 1.90 -15.64 24.68
N THR A 127 1.80 -16.29 25.81
CA THR A 127 0.52 -16.52 26.49
C THR A 127 -0.11 -15.24 27.04
N ALA A 128 0.67 -14.21 27.35
CA ALA A 128 0.18 -12.94 27.88
C ALA A 128 -0.58 -12.12 26.81
N THR A 129 -0.11 -12.15 25.56
CA THR A 129 -0.65 -11.35 24.47
C THR A 129 -1.36 -12.16 23.38
N GLY A 130 -1.14 -13.48 23.37
CA GLY A 130 -1.61 -14.37 22.30
C GLY A 130 -0.79 -14.28 21.02
N MET A 131 0.38 -13.61 21.03
CA MET A 131 1.23 -13.47 19.85
C MET A 131 1.84 -14.81 19.45
N ALA A 132 1.59 -15.22 18.21
CA ALA A 132 2.22 -16.39 17.62
C ALA A 132 3.40 -15.98 16.73
N ARG A 133 4.57 -16.56 16.93
CA ARG A 133 5.80 -16.35 16.16
C ARG A 133 6.34 -17.67 15.63
N ALA A 134 6.85 -17.67 14.39
CA ALA A 134 7.54 -18.80 13.79
C ALA A 134 9.04 -18.75 14.18
N PRO A 135 9.54 -19.68 15.01
CA PRO A 135 10.95 -19.72 15.42
C PRO A 135 11.80 -20.41 14.34
N TRP A 136 11.62 -20.00 13.08
CA TRP A 136 12.25 -20.66 11.94
C TRP A 136 13.64 -20.09 11.64
N THR A 137 14.48 -20.91 11.02
CA THR A 137 15.75 -20.51 10.46
C THR A 137 15.55 -20.03 9.00
N ARG A 138 16.37 -19.09 8.58
CA ARG A 138 16.35 -18.59 7.20
C ARG A 138 16.72 -19.70 6.22
N THR A 139 15.95 -19.81 5.16
CA THR A 139 16.13 -20.83 4.10
C THR A 139 16.87 -20.27 2.90
N LEU A 140 16.57 -19.02 2.50
CA LEU A 140 17.17 -18.33 1.37
C LEU A 140 17.49 -16.90 1.75
N ASP A 141 18.56 -16.36 1.14
CA ASP A 141 18.85 -14.93 1.08
C ASP A 141 18.67 -14.48 -0.36
N ILE A 142 17.77 -13.52 -0.59
CA ILE A 142 17.36 -13.10 -1.92
C ILE A 142 17.81 -11.66 -2.14
N THR A 143 18.64 -11.43 -3.16
CA THR A 143 19.07 -10.11 -3.59
C THR A 143 18.19 -9.63 -4.73
N THR A 144 17.77 -8.36 -4.66
CA THR A 144 16.83 -7.76 -5.62
C THR A 144 17.53 -6.91 -6.69
N THR A 145 18.79 -7.20 -6.98
CA THR A 145 19.57 -6.51 -8.03
C THR A 145 18.87 -6.64 -9.38
N GLY A 146 18.58 -5.50 -10.01
CA GLY A 146 17.90 -5.44 -11.30
C GLY A 146 16.40 -5.70 -11.26
N TRP A 147 15.80 -5.88 -10.07
CA TRP A 147 14.34 -5.99 -9.98
C TRP A 147 13.72 -4.60 -10.04
N PRO A 148 12.67 -4.40 -10.87
CA PRO A 148 11.95 -3.13 -10.93
C PRO A 148 11.12 -2.88 -9.68
N GLU A 149 10.89 -1.60 -9.34
CA GLU A 149 9.92 -1.21 -8.32
C GLU A 149 8.55 -1.85 -8.56
N GLY A 150 7.80 -2.15 -7.51
CA GLY A 150 6.45 -2.69 -7.64
C GLY A 150 6.00 -3.57 -6.49
N MET A 151 4.77 -4.06 -6.62
CA MET A 151 4.21 -5.06 -5.72
C MET A 151 4.51 -6.46 -6.26
N TYR A 152 4.93 -7.35 -5.39
CA TYR A 152 5.34 -8.70 -5.74
C TYR A 152 4.60 -9.76 -4.95
N VAL A 153 4.47 -10.93 -5.54
CA VAL A 153 4.27 -12.18 -4.81
C VAL A 153 5.43 -13.12 -5.10
N LEU A 154 6.02 -13.64 -4.06
CA LEU A 154 6.96 -14.77 -4.16
C LEU A 154 6.12 -16.04 -4.20
N LYS A 155 6.15 -16.74 -5.32
CA LYS A 155 5.45 -18.01 -5.51
C LYS A 155 6.39 -19.15 -5.18
N LEU A 156 6.07 -19.88 -4.13
CA LEU A 156 6.83 -21.06 -3.73
C LEU A 156 6.12 -22.33 -4.25
N LEU A 157 6.88 -23.22 -4.87
CA LEU A 157 6.41 -24.50 -5.40
C LEU A 157 7.29 -25.59 -4.83
N ALA A 158 6.69 -26.44 -3.98
CA ALA A 158 7.39 -27.60 -3.43
C ALA A 158 7.27 -28.81 -4.37
N ASN A 159 8.25 -29.74 -4.31
CA ASN A 159 8.29 -30.90 -5.21
C ASN A 159 7.27 -31.99 -4.89
N ASP A 160 6.48 -31.83 -3.80
CA ASP A 160 5.27 -32.64 -3.50
C ASP A 160 3.98 -32.03 -4.07
N GLY A 161 4.10 -30.93 -4.84
CA GLY A 161 3.00 -30.21 -5.46
C GLY A 161 2.32 -29.17 -4.57
N SER A 162 2.67 -29.05 -3.27
CA SER A 162 2.17 -27.99 -2.41
C SER A 162 2.77 -26.63 -2.78
N ALA A 163 2.01 -25.54 -2.58
CA ALA A 163 2.41 -24.21 -2.97
C ALA A 163 1.91 -23.14 -1.99
N THR A 164 2.63 -22.03 -1.92
CA THR A 164 2.24 -20.85 -1.15
C THR A 164 2.74 -19.56 -1.81
N TYR A 165 2.16 -18.42 -1.42
CA TYR A 165 2.71 -17.09 -1.74
C TYR A 165 3.34 -16.44 -0.51
N VAL A 166 4.16 -15.43 -0.76
CA VAL A 166 4.58 -14.41 0.21
C VAL A 166 4.48 -13.08 -0.51
N ASP A 167 3.77 -12.11 0.06
CA ASP A 167 3.71 -10.75 -0.44
C ASP A 167 5.00 -9.98 -0.11
N MET A 168 5.42 -9.10 -1.03
CA MET A 168 6.62 -8.29 -0.90
C MET A 168 6.48 -6.99 -1.70
N VAL A 169 7.00 -5.88 -1.19
CA VAL A 169 7.06 -4.62 -1.94
C VAL A 169 8.51 -4.26 -2.23
N LEU A 170 8.84 -4.12 -3.51
CA LEU A 170 10.03 -3.37 -3.92
C LEU A 170 9.65 -1.90 -3.96
N ARG A 171 9.90 -1.23 -2.83
CA ARG A 171 9.42 0.12 -2.63
C ARG A 171 10.17 1.14 -3.45
N SER A 172 9.45 2.16 -3.85
CA SER A 172 10.01 3.32 -4.51
C SER A 172 10.91 4.13 -3.56
N PRO A 173 12.04 4.65 -4.03
CA PRO A 173 12.93 5.48 -3.21
C PRO A 173 12.33 6.86 -2.91
N SER A 174 11.39 7.34 -3.74
CA SER A 174 10.73 8.65 -3.59
C SER A 174 9.28 8.58 -4.08
N SER A 175 8.41 9.36 -3.44
CA SER A 175 7.02 9.58 -3.85
C SER A 175 6.79 10.92 -4.54
N ALA A 176 7.79 11.79 -4.60
CA ALA A 176 7.66 13.14 -5.16
C ALA A 176 7.23 13.10 -6.65
N GLY A 177 6.17 13.83 -6.98
CA GLY A 177 5.59 13.86 -8.33
C GLY A 177 4.90 12.56 -8.78
N ARG A 178 4.63 11.63 -7.87
CA ARG A 178 4.08 10.31 -8.16
C ARG A 178 2.75 10.05 -7.43
N VAL A 179 1.99 9.11 -7.94
CA VAL A 179 0.79 8.56 -7.31
C VAL A 179 1.22 7.37 -6.43
N VAL A 180 1.06 7.48 -5.14
CA VAL A 180 1.53 6.49 -4.17
C VAL A 180 0.50 5.38 -4.00
N PHE A 181 0.86 4.14 -4.30
CA PHE A 181 0.07 2.96 -4.00
C PHE A 181 0.58 2.33 -2.69
N VAL A 182 -0.31 2.26 -1.68
CA VAL A 182 0.04 1.77 -0.34
C VAL A 182 -0.52 0.38 -0.13
N SER A 183 0.35 -0.59 0.20
CA SER A 183 -0.08 -1.93 0.64
C SER A 183 -0.36 -1.93 2.14
N SER A 184 -1.51 -2.51 2.54
CA SER A 184 -2.07 -2.48 3.89
C SER A 184 -1.60 -3.67 4.74
N THR A 185 -0.29 -3.84 4.86
CA THR A 185 0.35 -5.02 5.48
C THR A 185 0.00 -5.19 6.96
N GLN A 186 -0.22 -4.10 7.72
CA GLN A 186 -0.67 -4.15 9.11
C GLN A 186 -2.03 -4.84 9.21
N THR A 187 -2.95 -4.51 8.30
CA THR A 187 -4.27 -5.13 8.24
C THR A 187 -4.16 -6.61 7.87
N PHE A 188 -3.25 -6.99 6.96
CA PHE A 188 -3.05 -8.41 6.61
C PHE A 188 -2.60 -9.20 7.83
N GLN A 189 -1.67 -8.69 8.62
CA GLN A 189 -1.22 -9.35 9.84
C GLN A 189 -2.28 -9.37 10.95
N ALA A 190 -3.10 -8.33 11.04
CA ALA A 190 -4.19 -8.26 12.00
C ALA A 190 -5.22 -9.40 11.85
N TYR A 191 -5.44 -9.86 10.62
CA TYR A 191 -6.37 -10.95 10.27
C TYR A 191 -5.70 -12.32 10.13
N ASN A 192 -4.38 -12.40 10.13
CA ASN A 192 -3.64 -13.64 9.97
C ASN A 192 -3.92 -14.61 11.12
N GLN A 193 -4.46 -15.80 10.80
CA GLN A 193 -4.87 -16.81 11.79
C GLN A 193 -3.76 -17.82 12.13
N TRP A 194 -2.60 -17.74 11.48
CA TRP A 194 -1.52 -18.69 11.74
C TRP A 194 -1.10 -18.68 13.24
N GLY A 195 -0.96 -19.86 13.82
CA GLY A 195 -0.69 -20.01 15.25
C GLY A 195 -1.96 -19.97 16.12
N GLY A 196 -3.17 -19.94 15.52
CA GLY A 196 -4.45 -20.16 16.20
C GLY A 196 -5.17 -18.92 16.70
N ALA A 197 -4.56 -17.72 16.62
CA ALA A 197 -5.21 -16.46 17.02
C ALA A 197 -4.80 -15.29 16.13
N ASN A 198 -5.74 -14.34 15.97
CA ASN A 198 -5.52 -13.03 15.34
C ASN A 198 -6.11 -11.91 16.22
N LEU A 199 -6.10 -10.66 15.76
CA LEU A 199 -6.62 -9.52 16.54
C LEU A 199 -8.15 -9.52 16.72
N TYR A 200 -8.89 -10.46 16.12
CA TYR A 200 -10.34 -10.57 16.26
C TYR A 200 -10.80 -11.82 17.01
N ARG A 201 -10.06 -12.91 16.89
CA ARG A 201 -10.47 -14.18 17.48
C ARG A 201 -9.30 -15.09 17.80
N GLY A 202 -9.46 -15.88 18.85
CA GLY A 202 -8.71 -17.08 19.17
C GLY A 202 -9.68 -18.24 19.35
N ARG A 203 -9.25 -19.28 20.05
CA ARG A 203 -10.01 -20.52 20.25
C ARG A 203 -11.39 -20.33 20.90
N LYS A 204 -11.53 -19.33 21.80
CA LYS A 204 -12.79 -18.97 22.48
C LYS A 204 -13.41 -17.67 21.91
N GLY A 205 -13.23 -17.38 20.62
CA GLY A 205 -13.72 -16.18 19.99
C GLY A 205 -12.96 -14.91 20.40
N PHE A 206 -13.66 -13.77 20.50
CA PHE A 206 -13.07 -12.46 20.75
C PHE A 206 -12.32 -12.37 22.09
N VAL A 207 -12.78 -13.03 23.14
CA VAL A 207 -12.14 -12.97 24.47
C VAL A 207 -10.73 -13.55 24.47
N SER A 208 -10.45 -14.52 23.60
CA SER A 208 -9.15 -15.18 23.46
C SER A 208 -8.37 -14.71 22.21
N ARG A 209 -8.75 -13.55 21.63
CA ARG A 209 -8.01 -12.95 20.53
C ARG A 209 -6.57 -12.62 20.93
N ALA A 210 -5.66 -12.56 19.98
CA ALA A 210 -4.37 -11.96 20.22
C ALA A 210 -4.52 -10.44 20.43
N ARG A 211 -3.67 -9.86 21.28
CA ARG A 211 -3.50 -8.41 21.47
C ARG A 211 -2.30 -7.89 20.70
N VAL A 212 -1.43 -8.81 20.33
CA VAL A 212 -0.21 -8.55 19.58
C VAL A 212 -0.10 -9.58 18.47
N VAL A 213 0.33 -9.14 17.30
CA VAL A 213 0.66 -10.01 16.17
C VAL A 213 2.03 -9.63 15.62
N THR A 214 2.68 -10.52 14.88
CA THR A 214 4.00 -10.26 14.32
C THR A 214 4.06 -10.65 12.85
N TYR A 215 4.94 -9.99 12.08
CA TYR A 215 5.31 -10.36 10.73
C TYR A 215 6.27 -11.58 10.69
N ASP A 216 6.81 -12.03 11.83
CA ASP A 216 7.70 -13.19 11.93
C ASP A 216 6.90 -14.49 11.94
N ARG A 217 5.98 -14.63 10.96
CA ARG A 217 5.14 -15.80 10.78
C ARG A 217 4.54 -15.84 9.36
N PRO A 218 4.25 -17.02 8.81
CA PRO A 218 3.61 -17.13 7.51
C PRO A 218 2.18 -16.60 7.53
N GLN A 219 1.69 -16.15 6.37
CA GLN A 219 0.29 -15.84 6.15
C GLN A 219 -0.50 -17.08 5.77
N THR A 220 -1.72 -17.20 6.29
CA THR A 220 -2.67 -18.26 5.87
C THR A 220 -3.80 -17.72 4.99
N TRP A 221 -4.05 -16.42 4.99
CA TRP A 221 -5.04 -15.80 4.10
C TRP A 221 -4.47 -15.61 2.69
N GLY A 222 -5.35 -15.64 1.67
CA GLY A 222 -4.95 -15.37 0.27
C GLY A 222 -3.87 -16.30 -0.25
N TYR A 223 -3.90 -17.56 0.19
CA TYR A 223 -2.88 -18.56 -0.20
C TYR A 223 -1.45 -18.15 0.18
N GLY A 224 -1.29 -17.42 1.28
CA GLY A 224 -0.02 -16.90 1.77
C GLY A 224 0.28 -15.45 1.40
N SER A 225 -0.50 -14.81 0.51
CA SER A 225 -0.32 -13.40 0.11
C SER A 225 -1.06 -12.39 1.00
N GLY A 226 -1.56 -12.81 2.17
CA GLY A 226 -2.42 -11.95 2.96
C GLY A 226 -3.70 -11.58 2.20
N LYS A 227 -4.07 -10.33 2.24
CA LYS A 227 -5.25 -9.82 1.50
C LYS A 227 -4.89 -9.14 0.16
N PHE A 228 -3.61 -9.12 -0.22
CA PHE A 228 -3.11 -8.41 -1.39
C PHE A 228 -3.82 -8.80 -2.69
N LEU A 229 -3.85 -10.09 -3.02
CA LEU A 229 -4.44 -10.57 -4.28
C LEU A 229 -5.96 -10.34 -4.37
N GLU A 230 -6.65 -10.21 -3.24
CA GLU A 230 -8.10 -9.98 -3.20
C GLU A 230 -8.47 -8.50 -3.18
N TYR A 231 -7.75 -7.68 -2.41
CA TYR A 231 -8.15 -6.31 -2.08
C TYR A 231 -7.28 -5.23 -2.71
N GLU A 232 -6.11 -5.57 -3.25
CA GLU A 232 -5.18 -4.56 -3.79
C GLU A 232 -4.79 -4.83 -5.24
N ALA A 233 -4.44 -6.06 -5.60
CA ALA A 233 -3.94 -6.40 -6.93
C ALA A 233 -4.89 -6.01 -8.09
N PRO A 234 -6.23 -6.16 -8.02
CA PRO A 234 -7.10 -5.72 -9.10
C PRO A 234 -7.05 -4.21 -9.36
N LEU A 235 -6.97 -3.41 -8.29
CA LEU A 235 -6.83 -1.95 -8.38
C LEU A 235 -5.44 -1.56 -8.92
N LEU A 236 -4.39 -2.22 -8.43
CA LEU A 236 -3.02 -2.04 -8.91
C LEU A 236 -2.90 -2.30 -10.40
N MET A 237 -3.43 -3.44 -10.88
CA MET A 237 -3.42 -3.80 -12.31
C MET A 237 -4.13 -2.74 -13.16
N GLN A 238 -5.21 -2.15 -12.67
CA GLN A 238 -5.92 -1.08 -13.37
C GLN A 238 -5.10 0.22 -13.39
N ALA A 239 -4.45 0.59 -12.30
CA ALA A 239 -3.56 1.75 -12.23
C ALA A 239 -2.35 1.59 -13.17
N GLU A 240 -1.74 0.42 -13.19
CA GLU A 240 -0.61 0.11 -14.08
C GLU A 240 -1.03 0.04 -15.55
N ARG A 241 -2.23 -0.44 -15.88
CA ARG A 241 -2.79 -0.41 -17.23
C ARG A 241 -2.90 1.01 -17.79
N LEU A 242 -3.14 1.97 -16.91
CA LEU A 242 -3.21 3.39 -17.30
C LEU A 242 -1.83 4.06 -17.44
N GLY A 243 -0.74 3.38 -17.10
CA GLY A 243 0.61 3.91 -17.17
C GLY A 243 0.85 5.08 -16.19
N LEU A 244 0.19 5.08 -15.04
CA LEU A 244 0.35 6.16 -14.07
C LEU A 244 1.76 6.21 -13.50
N PRO A 245 2.28 7.40 -13.10
CA PRO A 245 3.57 7.52 -12.43
C PRO A 245 3.46 6.99 -10.99
N LEU A 246 3.41 5.67 -10.82
CA LEU A 246 3.19 5.02 -9.53
C LEU A 246 4.46 4.97 -8.68
N ALA A 247 4.30 5.21 -7.38
CA ALA A 247 5.25 4.83 -6.34
C ALA A 247 4.61 3.74 -5.46
N TYR A 248 5.39 2.75 -5.05
CA TYR A 248 4.93 1.59 -4.30
C TYR A 248 5.55 1.60 -2.91
N ILE A 249 4.72 1.56 -1.87
CA ILE A 249 5.16 1.51 -0.47
C ILE A 249 4.22 0.65 0.36
N THR A 250 4.60 0.38 1.59
CA THR A 250 3.71 -0.23 2.58
C THR A 250 3.26 0.78 3.63
N ASP A 251 2.21 0.45 4.35
CA ASP A 251 1.76 1.18 5.53
C ASP A 251 2.82 1.21 6.65
N THR A 252 3.66 0.17 6.75
CA THR A 252 4.82 0.15 7.66
C THR A 252 5.93 1.08 7.23
N ASP A 253 6.15 1.29 5.93
CA ASP A 253 7.12 2.28 5.43
C ASP A 253 6.72 3.70 5.82
N ILE A 254 5.42 4.04 5.74
CA ILE A 254 4.91 5.34 6.19
C ILE A 254 5.12 5.51 7.70
N ALA A 255 4.84 4.46 8.49
CA ALA A 255 5.03 4.52 9.93
C ALA A 255 6.50 4.71 10.33
N ALA A 256 7.44 4.08 9.60
CA ALA A 256 8.88 4.17 9.83
C ALA A 256 9.50 5.47 9.31
N GLN A 257 9.00 5.99 8.18
CA GLN A 257 9.54 7.14 7.46
C GLN A 257 8.40 8.04 6.96
N PRO A 258 7.76 8.86 7.82
CA PRO A 258 6.58 9.67 7.45
C PRO A 258 6.82 10.56 6.22
N ARG A 259 8.03 11.07 6.05
CA ARG A 259 8.43 11.92 4.92
C ARG A 259 8.51 11.20 3.58
N ILE A 260 8.30 9.88 3.55
CA ILE A 260 8.21 9.13 2.29
C ILE A 260 7.05 9.62 1.40
N LEU A 261 6.07 10.30 1.99
CA LEU A 261 4.92 10.91 1.29
C LEU A 261 5.18 12.33 0.78
N ASP A 262 6.35 12.93 1.09
CA ASP A 262 6.65 14.31 0.70
C ASP A 262 6.57 14.48 -0.82
N GLY A 263 5.78 15.46 -1.28
CA GLY A 263 5.61 15.78 -2.69
C GLY A 263 4.76 14.80 -3.51
N ALA A 264 4.12 13.80 -2.89
CA ALA A 264 3.20 12.91 -3.58
C ALA A 264 2.04 13.69 -4.23
N LEU A 265 1.63 13.27 -5.43
CA LEU A 265 0.44 13.81 -6.11
C LEU A 265 -0.84 13.30 -5.44
N SER A 266 -0.89 12.01 -5.20
CA SER A 266 -2.02 11.34 -4.56
C SER A 266 -1.56 10.11 -3.79
N ILE A 267 -2.35 9.69 -2.81
CA ILE A 267 -2.15 8.48 -2.02
C ILE A 267 -3.36 7.57 -2.23
N ILE A 268 -3.12 6.35 -2.71
CA ILE A 268 -4.14 5.33 -2.99
C ILE A 268 -4.02 4.20 -1.98
N SER A 269 -5.15 3.82 -1.36
CA SER A 269 -5.28 2.64 -0.54
C SER A 269 -6.37 1.72 -1.11
N GLY A 270 -6.04 0.44 -1.28
CA GLY A 270 -6.97 -0.59 -1.76
C GLY A 270 -7.90 -1.12 -0.66
N GLY A 271 -8.89 -1.85 -1.07
CA GLY A 271 -10.01 -2.53 -0.42
C GLY A 271 -10.14 -2.59 1.10
N HIS A 272 -9.06 -2.81 1.87
CA HIS A 272 -9.15 -2.94 3.32
C HIS A 272 -7.88 -2.47 4.04
N SER A 273 -7.91 -1.28 4.64
CA SER A 273 -6.79 -0.63 5.33
C SER A 273 -7.20 -0.17 6.74
N GLU A 274 -7.54 -1.12 7.61
CA GLU A 274 -8.24 -0.90 8.88
C GLU A 274 -7.31 -0.49 10.03
N TYR A 275 -6.07 -1.03 10.06
CA TYR A 275 -5.12 -0.85 11.17
C TYR A 275 -4.02 0.12 10.76
N TRP A 276 -3.93 1.25 11.46
CA TRP A 276 -2.93 2.28 11.22
C TRP A 276 -2.18 2.64 12.50
N THR A 277 -0.94 3.08 12.39
CA THR A 277 -0.28 3.77 13.49
C THR A 277 -0.70 5.24 13.55
N GLN A 278 -0.48 5.90 14.70
CA GLN A 278 -0.67 7.36 14.80
C GLN A 278 0.20 8.08 13.78
N THR A 279 1.49 7.71 13.71
CA THR A 279 2.46 8.30 12.79
C THR A 279 2.01 8.19 11.32
N GLN A 280 1.48 7.04 10.91
CA GLN A 280 0.94 6.84 9.57
C GLN A 280 -0.24 7.78 9.30
N ARG A 281 -1.20 7.86 10.24
CA ARG A 281 -2.37 8.73 10.08
C ARG A 281 -1.96 10.21 9.98
N ASP A 282 -1.05 10.65 10.85
CA ASP A 282 -0.56 12.03 10.86
C ASP A 282 0.17 12.36 9.55
N ALA A 283 1.01 11.44 9.03
CA ALA A 283 1.71 11.60 7.76
C ALA A 283 0.75 11.74 6.57
N VAL A 284 -0.29 10.90 6.50
CA VAL A 284 -1.29 10.96 5.42
C VAL A 284 -2.12 12.26 5.51
N MET A 285 -2.50 12.68 6.72
CA MET A 285 -3.19 13.96 6.93
C MET A 285 -2.30 15.15 6.55
N ALA A 286 -1.02 15.12 6.92
CA ALA A 286 -0.05 16.15 6.54
C ALA A 286 0.15 16.23 5.02
N ALA A 287 0.25 15.09 4.33
CA ALA A 287 0.34 15.03 2.88
C ALA A 287 -0.91 15.65 2.21
N ARG A 288 -2.13 15.40 2.72
CA ARG A 288 -3.35 16.06 2.25
C ARG A 288 -3.28 17.57 2.43
N THR A 289 -2.88 18.04 3.61
CA THR A 289 -2.70 19.47 3.88
C THR A 289 -1.64 20.12 2.97
N ALA A 290 -0.66 19.32 2.50
CA ALA A 290 0.34 19.74 1.52
C ALA A 290 -0.15 19.64 0.06
N GLY A 291 -1.42 19.27 -0.18
CA GLY A 291 -2.06 19.25 -1.49
C GLY A 291 -2.09 17.86 -2.18
N SER A 292 -1.75 16.77 -1.48
CA SER A 292 -1.87 15.40 -2.02
C SER A 292 -3.32 14.92 -1.91
N ASN A 293 -3.89 14.38 -2.99
CA ASN A 293 -5.22 13.77 -2.93
C ASN A 293 -5.17 12.41 -2.19
N LEU A 294 -6.29 12.03 -1.60
CA LEU A 294 -6.46 10.74 -0.95
C LEU A 294 -7.55 9.94 -1.65
N LEU A 295 -7.27 8.71 -2.07
CA LEU A 295 -8.24 7.84 -2.73
C LEU A 295 -8.32 6.50 -1.98
N PHE A 296 -9.45 6.28 -1.34
CA PHE A 296 -9.74 5.06 -0.58
C PHE A 296 -10.75 4.20 -1.35
N PHE A 297 -10.26 3.09 -1.92
CA PHE A 297 -11.06 2.15 -2.70
C PHE A 297 -11.57 0.99 -1.85
N GLY A 298 -12.13 1.31 -0.70
CA GLY A 298 -12.60 0.33 0.27
C GLY A 298 -13.59 0.88 1.27
N ALA A 299 -13.53 0.34 2.48
CA ALA A 299 -14.28 0.83 3.64
C ALA A 299 -13.51 0.48 4.93
N ASN A 300 -13.91 1.08 6.06
CA ASN A 300 -13.31 0.82 7.37
C ASN A 300 -11.81 1.17 7.41
N THR A 301 -11.43 2.23 6.71
CA THR A 301 -10.03 2.68 6.65
C THR A 301 -9.65 3.45 7.92
N SER A 302 -8.42 3.22 8.43
CA SER A 302 -7.87 3.91 9.61
C SER A 302 -8.79 3.84 10.85
N TYR A 303 -9.30 2.63 11.14
CA TYR A 303 -10.26 2.42 12.23
C TYR A 303 -9.58 2.16 13.57
N TRP A 304 -8.64 1.18 13.61
CA TRP A 304 -7.90 0.82 14.81
C TRP A 304 -6.53 1.49 14.85
N ARG A 305 -6.23 2.16 15.96
CA ARG A 305 -4.87 2.63 16.24
C ARG A 305 -4.01 1.49 16.74
N GLY A 306 -2.94 1.17 16.01
CA GLY A 306 -1.92 0.22 16.38
C GLY A 306 -0.60 0.88 16.77
N ARG A 307 0.30 0.10 17.37
CA ARG A 307 1.69 0.47 17.64
C ARG A 307 2.60 -0.57 17.03
N LEU A 308 3.63 -0.13 16.32
CA LEU A 308 4.67 -1.00 15.82
C LEU A 308 5.86 -1.05 16.78
N SER A 309 6.50 -2.20 16.84
CA SER A 309 7.71 -2.41 17.64
C SER A 309 8.62 -3.47 17.02
N ARG A 310 9.83 -3.59 17.57
CA ARG A 310 10.85 -4.51 17.09
C ARG A 310 10.50 -5.98 17.39
N SER A 311 10.90 -6.87 16.47
CA SER A 311 11.04 -8.31 16.71
C SER A 311 12.52 -8.73 16.64
N PRO A 312 12.85 -10.01 16.90
CA PRO A 312 14.20 -10.52 16.64
C PRO A 312 14.68 -10.36 15.18
N LEU A 313 13.77 -10.30 14.19
CA LEU A 313 14.11 -10.17 12.79
C LEU A 313 14.19 -8.72 12.29
N GLY A 314 13.85 -7.73 13.10
CA GLY A 314 14.00 -6.32 12.71
C GLY A 314 13.05 -5.35 13.40
N ALA A 315 13.15 -4.06 13.00
CA ALA A 315 12.25 -3.00 13.44
C ALA A 315 10.85 -3.18 12.86
N ASP A 316 9.83 -2.62 13.53
CA ASP A 316 8.44 -2.48 13.07
C ASP A 316 7.75 -3.79 12.63
N ARG A 317 8.17 -4.91 13.22
CA ARG A 317 7.66 -6.25 12.87
C ARG A 317 6.64 -6.82 13.85
N VAL A 318 6.29 -6.07 14.88
CA VAL A 318 5.28 -6.45 15.87
C VAL A 318 4.22 -5.38 15.93
N LEU A 319 2.95 -5.76 15.66
CA LEU A 319 1.79 -4.88 15.73
C LEU A 319 0.99 -5.17 17.01
N THR A 320 0.86 -4.17 17.87
CA THR A 320 0.09 -4.21 19.12
C THR A 320 -1.23 -3.49 18.97
N VAL A 321 -2.36 -4.18 19.22
CA VAL A 321 -3.71 -3.60 19.23
C VAL A 321 -4.59 -4.29 20.25
N TYR A 322 -4.81 -3.66 21.37
CA TYR A 322 -5.64 -4.21 22.46
C TYR A 322 -7.14 -4.09 22.20
N LYS A 323 -7.58 -3.08 21.44
CA LYS A 323 -8.98 -2.75 21.13
C LYS A 323 -9.83 -2.31 22.33
N VAL A 324 -9.41 -2.61 23.53
CA VAL A 324 -10.07 -2.24 24.80
C VAL A 324 -9.07 -1.47 25.64
N ALA A 325 -9.36 -0.21 25.98
CA ALA A 325 -8.43 0.66 26.69
C ALA A 325 -8.01 0.11 28.07
N SER A 326 -8.93 -0.56 28.76
CA SER A 326 -8.63 -1.18 30.07
C SER A 326 -7.76 -2.42 30.00
N GLU A 327 -7.56 -3.04 28.83
CA GLU A 327 -6.64 -4.16 28.63
C GLU A 327 -5.21 -3.68 28.26
N ASP A 328 -5.09 -2.46 27.67
CA ASP A 328 -3.80 -1.96 27.16
C ASP A 328 -2.90 -1.48 28.32
N PRO A 329 -1.70 -2.06 28.51
CA PRO A 329 -0.80 -1.61 29.57
C PRO A 329 -0.30 -0.18 29.38
N LEU A 330 -0.26 0.34 28.13
CA LEU A 330 0.12 1.72 27.84
C LEU A 330 -1.11 2.65 27.89
N ARG A 331 -1.58 2.94 29.09
CA ARG A 331 -2.81 3.71 29.38
C ARG A 331 -2.83 5.10 28.74
N ALA A 332 -1.71 5.78 28.68
CA ALA A 332 -1.60 7.13 28.08
C ALA A 332 -1.82 7.12 26.56
N HIS A 333 -1.54 6.00 25.90
CA HIS A 333 -1.62 5.85 24.45
C HIS A 333 -2.29 4.53 24.05
N PRO A 334 -3.54 4.27 24.47
CA PRO A 334 -4.20 2.98 24.25
C PRO A 334 -4.42 2.70 22.76
N SER A 335 -4.27 1.44 22.38
CA SER A 335 -4.51 0.96 21.01
C SER A 335 -5.99 0.57 20.84
N VAL A 336 -6.82 1.58 20.65
CA VAL A 336 -8.27 1.53 20.48
C VAL A 336 -8.68 2.16 19.14
N ARG A 337 -9.96 2.35 18.89
CA ARG A 337 -10.41 3.04 17.67
C ARG A 337 -9.94 4.49 17.68
N PHE A 338 -9.54 5.02 16.52
CA PHE A 338 -9.16 6.43 16.41
C PHE A 338 -10.29 7.37 16.85
N ARG A 339 -11.55 7.03 16.55
CA ARG A 339 -12.71 7.83 16.97
C ARG A 339 -12.88 7.94 18.49
N ASP A 340 -12.45 6.93 19.25
CA ASP A 340 -12.49 6.96 20.72
C ASP A 340 -11.42 7.91 21.30
N LEU A 341 -10.50 8.38 20.49
CA LEU A 341 -9.41 9.31 20.82
C LEU A 341 -9.64 10.71 20.23
N GLY A 342 -10.89 11.04 19.83
CA GLY A 342 -11.22 12.33 19.23
C GLY A 342 -10.75 12.50 17.78
N GLN A 343 -10.34 11.41 17.12
CA GLN A 343 -9.89 11.40 15.74
C GLN A 343 -10.80 10.53 14.86
N PRO A 344 -12.06 10.91 14.64
CA PRO A 344 -12.99 10.09 13.86
C PRO A 344 -12.52 9.93 12.41
N ASP A 345 -12.87 8.79 11.83
CA ASP A 345 -12.63 8.43 10.43
C ASP A 345 -13.14 9.52 9.47
N ALA A 346 -14.26 10.18 9.78
CA ALA A 346 -14.82 11.26 8.96
C ALA A 346 -13.86 12.44 8.70
N GLN A 347 -12.92 12.70 9.62
CA GLN A 347 -11.89 13.73 9.41
C GLN A 347 -10.93 13.37 8.26
N LEU A 348 -10.70 12.08 8.04
CA LEU A 348 -9.84 11.57 6.99
C LEU A 348 -10.62 11.27 5.70
N LEU A 349 -11.78 10.62 5.82
CA LEU A 349 -12.52 10.02 4.72
C LEU A 349 -13.69 10.89 4.21
N GLY A 350 -14.22 11.79 5.04
CA GLY A 350 -15.53 12.43 4.81
C GLY A 350 -16.71 11.53 5.19
N ALA A 351 -16.49 10.24 5.41
CA ALA A 351 -17.47 9.24 5.84
C ALA A 351 -16.98 8.49 7.08
N THR A 352 -17.83 7.69 7.68
CA THR A 352 -17.56 6.96 8.93
C THR A 352 -17.92 5.50 8.75
N TYR A 353 -17.06 4.59 9.23
CA TYR A 353 -17.37 3.17 9.26
C TYR A 353 -18.72 2.90 9.88
N ASN A 354 -19.52 2.15 9.17
CA ASN A 354 -20.91 1.89 9.55
C ASN A 354 -21.10 0.48 10.10
N CYS A 355 -20.83 -0.56 9.30
CA CYS A 355 -21.19 -1.91 9.72
C CYS A 355 -20.63 -3.08 8.91
N PHE A 356 -20.74 -4.27 9.51
CA PHE A 356 -20.48 -5.60 8.95
C PHE A 356 -21.47 -6.62 9.53
N PRO A 357 -21.99 -7.60 8.76
CA PRO A 357 -21.93 -7.71 7.29
C PRO A 357 -22.98 -6.81 6.62
N ALA A 358 -22.56 -6.08 5.61
CA ALA A 358 -23.41 -5.19 4.83
C ALA A 358 -23.82 -5.82 3.49
N ARG A 359 -25.07 -5.55 3.07
CA ARG A 359 -25.62 -5.98 1.77
C ARG A 359 -26.54 -4.90 1.20
N GLY A 360 -26.41 -4.62 -0.09
CA GLY A 360 -27.23 -3.62 -0.77
C GLY A 360 -26.88 -3.51 -2.25
N ALA A 361 -27.44 -2.51 -2.90
CA ALA A 361 -27.11 -2.12 -4.25
C ALA A 361 -26.48 -0.72 -4.24
N PHE A 362 -25.37 -0.52 -4.93
CA PHE A 362 -24.74 0.78 -5.09
C PHE A 362 -25.70 1.70 -5.86
N THR A 363 -26.07 2.83 -5.29
CA THR A 363 -27.08 3.73 -5.85
C THR A 363 -26.50 5.12 -6.07
N VAL A 364 -26.46 5.56 -7.31
CA VAL A 364 -25.89 6.84 -7.74
C VAL A 364 -26.75 8.00 -7.22
N SER A 365 -26.14 9.03 -6.65
CA SER A 365 -26.83 10.24 -6.14
C SER A 365 -26.46 11.51 -6.92
N LYS A 366 -25.26 11.60 -7.48
CA LYS A 366 -24.79 12.78 -8.21
C LYS A 366 -24.13 12.35 -9.55
N ALA A 367 -24.96 11.91 -10.50
CA ALA A 367 -24.52 11.41 -11.81
C ALA A 367 -23.74 12.46 -12.63
N SER A 368 -23.91 13.77 -12.37
CA SER A 368 -23.17 14.87 -12.99
C SER A 368 -21.75 15.02 -12.52
N SER A 369 -21.31 14.30 -11.48
CA SER A 369 -19.91 14.33 -11.01
C SER A 369 -18.97 13.75 -12.05
N PHE A 370 -17.76 14.33 -12.19
CA PHE A 370 -16.71 13.84 -13.09
C PHE A 370 -16.38 12.35 -12.87
N VAL A 371 -16.56 11.84 -11.65
CA VAL A 371 -16.34 10.42 -11.31
C VAL A 371 -17.18 9.48 -12.16
N PHE A 372 -18.40 9.90 -12.56
CA PHE A 372 -19.31 9.13 -13.40
C PHE A 372 -19.25 9.48 -14.89
N ALA A 373 -18.29 10.30 -15.32
CA ALA A 373 -18.13 10.65 -16.74
C ALA A 373 -17.96 9.38 -17.59
N GLY A 374 -18.64 9.31 -18.72
CA GLY A 374 -18.59 8.19 -19.66
C GLY A 374 -19.33 6.91 -19.21
N THR A 375 -20.00 6.92 -18.05
CA THR A 375 -20.77 5.74 -17.57
C THR A 375 -22.19 5.69 -18.12
N GLY A 376 -22.78 6.83 -18.49
CA GLY A 376 -24.18 6.94 -18.92
C GLY A 376 -25.20 6.75 -17.79
N VAL A 377 -24.79 6.80 -16.52
CA VAL A 377 -25.69 6.61 -15.39
C VAL A 377 -26.54 7.84 -15.09
N HIS A 378 -27.64 7.64 -14.37
CA HIS A 378 -28.49 8.71 -13.85
C HIS A 378 -28.67 8.58 -12.33
N ASN A 379 -29.13 9.67 -11.70
CA ASN A 379 -29.45 9.65 -10.26
C ASN A 379 -30.53 8.61 -9.94
N GLY A 380 -30.33 7.87 -8.85
CA GLY A 380 -31.21 6.79 -8.42
C GLY A 380 -30.94 5.44 -9.09
N GLN A 381 -30.07 5.37 -10.10
CA GLN A 381 -29.71 4.10 -10.73
C GLN A 381 -28.93 3.21 -9.76
N ALA A 382 -29.32 1.94 -9.65
CA ALA A 382 -28.80 0.99 -8.69
C ALA A 382 -28.04 -0.16 -9.37
N PHE A 383 -26.94 -0.60 -8.72
CA PHE A 383 -26.02 -1.63 -9.22
C PHE A 383 -25.76 -2.67 -8.14
N ALA A 384 -26.13 -3.92 -8.41
CA ALA A 384 -25.96 -5.03 -7.47
C ALA A 384 -24.50 -5.52 -7.40
N GLY A 385 -24.10 -6.16 -6.29
CA GLY A 385 -22.82 -6.86 -6.15
C GLY A 385 -21.61 -5.96 -5.85
N ILE A 386 -21.82 -4.64 -5.63
CA ILE A 386 -20.76 -3.70 -5.26
C ILE A 386 -20.73 -3.51 -3.73
N ILE A 387 -21.89 -3.43 -3.06
CA ILE A 387 -21.98 -3.14 -1.63
C ILE A 387 -21.62 -4.37 -0.78
N GLY A 388 -20.75 -4.16 0.20
CA GLY A 388 -20.34 -5.13 1.23
C GLY A 388 -18.88 -5.62 1.09
N PRO A 389 -18.39 -6.46 2.01
CA PRO A 389 -19.03 -6.86 3.28
C PRO A 389 -19.01 -5.75 4.34
N GLU A 390 -18.09 -4.79 4.28
CA GLU A 390 -18.02 -3.59 5.12
C GLU A 390 -18.37 -2.35 4.33
N VAL A 391 -18.93 -1.35 5.00
CA VAL A 391 -19.36 -0.09 4.38
C VAL A 391 -19.14 1.09 5.31
N ASP A 392 -18.90 2.25 4.68
CA ASP A 392 -18.85 3.55 5.31
C ASP A 392 -20.13 4.35 5.01
N GLN A 393 -20.44 5.31 5.86
CA GLN A 393 -21.64 6.14 5.76
C GLN A 393 -21.34 7.61 6.02
N LEU A 394 -21.87 8.49 5.19
CA LEU A 394 -21.94 9.92 5.48
C LEU A 394 -23.03 10.16 6.54
N ARG A 395 -22.62 10.34 7.80
CA ARG A 395 -23.55 10.58 8.92
C ARG A 395 -23.93 12.04 9.08
N GLN A 396 -23.00 12.95 8.81
CA GLN A 396 -23.21 14.40 8.92
C GLN A 396 -22.76 15.05 7.61
N ARG A 397 -23.63 15.87 7.04
CA ARG A 397 -23.29 16.66 5.86
C ARG A 397 -22.43 17.86 6.30
N ALA A 398 -21.19 17.91 5.84
CA ALA A 398 -20.35 19.09 5.90
C ALA A 398 -20.37 19.80 4.54
N ALA A 399 -20.20 21.11 4.53
CA ALA A 399 -20.28 21.92 3.31
C ALA A 399 -19.24 21.51 2.25
N ASN A 400 -18.10 20.97 2.70
CA ASN A 400 -17.00 20.50 1.85
C ASN A 400 -17.11 19.02 1.46
N VAL A 401 -18.22 18.31 1.77
CA VAL A 401 -18.40 16.89 1.45
C VAL A 401 -19.57 16.71 0.49
N GLU A 402 -19.27 16.19 -0.69
CA GLU A 402 -20.25 15.82 -1.69
C GLU A 402 -20.65 14.34 -1.56
N LEU A 403 -21.96 14.07 -1.59
CA LEU A 403 -22.49 12.71 -1.62
C LEU A 403 -22.63 12.24 -3.07
N LEU A 404 -21.75 11.35 -3.50
CA LEU A 404 -21.70 10.81 -4.87
C LEU A 404 -22.66 9.63 -5.06
N ALA A 405 -22.77 8.76 -4.05
CA ALA A 405 -23.72 7.66 -4.02
C ALA A 405 -24.27 7.47 -2.60
N SER A 406 -25.58 7.17 -2.50
CA SER A 406 -26.27 6.81 -1.26
C SER A 406 -27.03 5.51 -1.46
N SER A 407 -26.47 4.44 -0.97
CA SER A 407 -26.88 3.07 -1.25
C SER A 407 -27.69 2.50 -0.10
N PRO A 408 -28.99 2.25 -0.25
CA PRO A 408 -29.79 1.54 0.76
C PRO A 408 -29.14 0.19 1.09
N THR A 409 -28.83 -0.02 2.37
CA THR A 409 -28.03 -1.14 2.84
C THR A 409 -28.68 -1.83 4.02
N ARG A 410 -28.57 -3.14 4.08
CA ARG A 410 -28.89 -3.94 5.28
C ARG A 410 -27.60 -4.33 5.99
N CYS A 411 -27.59 -4.10 7.30
CA CYS A 411 -26.52 -4.50 8.20
C CYS A 411 -27.09 -5.49 9.23
N GLY A 412 -27.00 -6.77 8.94
CA GLY A 412 -27.76 -7.78 9.67
C GLY A 412 -29.26 -7.51 9.49
N ARG A 413 -29.95 -7.19 10.61
CA ARG A 413 -31.40 -6.85 10.59
C ARG A 413 -31.69 -5.35 10.45
N HIS A 414 -30.67 -4.49 10.58
CA HIS A 414 -30.84 -3.04 10.53
C HIS A 414 -30.80 -2.50 9.10
N ARG A 415 -31.64 -1.50 8.81
CA ARG A 415 -31.57 -0.72 7.57
C ARG A 415 -30.70 0.50 7.80
N THR A 416 -29.84 0.76 6.85
CA THR A 416 -28.88 1.88 6.86
C THR A 416 -28.51 2.27 5.43
N HIS A 417 -27.46 3.07 5.24
CA HIS A 417 -26.93 3.43 3.93
C HIS A 417 -25.41 3.23 3.91
N ALA A 418 -24.90 2.85 2.76
CA ALA A 418 -23.48 3.02 2.40
C ALA A 418 -23.35 4.27 1.54
N SER A 419 -22.25 5.00 1.68
CA SER A 419 -22.03 6.26 0.97
C SER A 419 -20.69 6.28 0.25
N MET A 420 -20.71 6.71 -1.01
CA MET A 420 -19.50 7.18 -1.69
C MET A 420 -19.45 8.70 -1.58
N VAL A 421 -18.32 9.25 -1.17
CA VAL A 421 -18.16 10.70 -0.93
C VAL A 421 -16.93 11.27 -1.60
N LEU A 422 -16.98 12.56 -1.92
CA LEU A 422 -15.86 13.40 -2.32
C LEU A 422 -15.77 14.56 -1.32
N MET A 423 -14.66 14.66 -0.60
CA MET A 423 -14.40 15.72 0.35
C MET A 423 -13.32 16.65 -0.19
N HIS A 424 -13.58 17.95 -0.18
CA HIS A 424 -12.65 18.99 -0.57
C HIS A 424 -11.87 19.50 0.63
N ASP A 425 -10.57 19.66 0.51
CA ASP A 425 -9.69 20.20 1.53
C ASP A 425 -9.31 21.65 1.18
N PRO A 426 -9.14 22.56 2.16
CA PRO A 426 -8.70 23.93 1.89
C PRO A 426 -7.36 24.06 1.15
N SER A 427 -6.50 23.04 1.20
CA SER A 427 -5.25 22.97 0.43
C SER A 427 -5.45 22.80 -1.09
N GLY A 428 -6.69 22.59 -1.56
CA GLY A 428 -7.03 22.22 -2.91
C GLY A 428 -6.97 20.71 -3.17
N ALA A 429 -6.49 19.91 -2.21
CA ALA A 429 -6.57 18.45 -2.28
C ALA A 429 -8.00 17.96 -2.15
N ALA A 430 -8.26 16.76 -2.61
CA ALA A 430 -9.53 16.08 -2.42
C ALA A 430 -9.35 14.67 -1.86
N THR A 431 -10.33 14.24 -1.07
CA THR A 431 -10.42 12.85 -0.60
C THR A 431 -11.64 12.19 -1.24
N VAL A 432 -11.45 11.01 -1.84
CA VAL A 432 -12.53 10.14 -2.28
C VAL A 432 -12.53 8.90 -1.41
N ASP A 433 -13.71 8.58 -0.86
CA ASP A 433 -13.99 7.31 -0.22
C ASP A 433 -15.13 6.61 -0.97
N VAL A 434 -14.85 5.44 -1.56
CA VAL A 434 -15.89 4.67 -2.27
C VAL A 434 -16.87 3.99 -1.31
N GLY A 435 -16.53 3.91 -0.01
CA GLY A 435 -17.39 3.50 1.09
C GLY A 435 -17.83 2.04 1.07
N THR A 436 -17.14 1.15 0.33
CA THR A 436 -17.47 -0.28 0.30
C THR A 436 -16.26 -1.14 -0.09
N MET A 437 -16.01 -2.22 0.65
CA MET A 437 -14.95 -3.18 0.33
C MET A 437 -15.21 -3.95 -0.95
N GLY A 438 -16.48 -4.15 -1.33
CA GLY A 438 -16.86 -4.88 -2.54
C GLY A 438 -16.45 -4.19 -3.84
N TRP A 439 -16.04 -2.92 -3.79
CA TRP A 439 -15.52 -2.19 -4.94
C TRP A 439 -14.35 -2.94 -5.59
N VAL A 440 -13.31 -3.23 -4.83
CA VAL A 440 -12.12 -3.97 -5.30
C VAL A 440 -12.35 -5.47 -5.20
N SER A 441 -12.77 -5.98 -4.02
CA SER A 441 -12.78 -7.42 -3.74
C SER A 441 -13.82 -8.22 -4.53
N LYS A 442 -14.77 -7.53 -5.21
CA LYS A 442 -15.78 -8.17 -6.07
C LYS A 442 -15.83 -7.54 -7.46
N ALA A 443 -16.15 -6.23 -7.55
CA ALA A 443 -16.46 -5.62 -8.83
C ALA A 443 -15.23 -5.51 -9.73
N LEU A 444 -14.07 -4.99 -9.25
CA LEU A 444 -12.83 -4.95 -10.03
C LEU A 444 -12.28 -6.35 -10.34
N ARG A 445 -12.63 -7.37 -9.55
CA ARG A 445 -12.28 -8.77 -9.83
C ARG A 445 -13.18 -9.43 -10.87
N GLY A 446 -14.21 -8.74 -11.36
CA GLY A 446 -15.17 -9.33 -12.29
C GLY A 446 -16.21 -10.26 -11.62
N GLU A 447 -16.31 -10.29 -10.30
CA GLU A 447 -17.22 -11.16 -9.52
C GLU A 447 -18.57 -10.51 -9.21
N ALA A 448 -18.89 -9.38 -9.87
CA ALA A 448 -20.18 -8.69 -9.81
C ALA A 448 -20.90 -8.80 -11.16
N PRO A 449 -22.20 -8.45 -11.26
CA PRO A 449 -22.89 -8.39 -12.55
C PRO A 449 -22.16 -7.51 -13.58
N PRO A 450 -22.21 -7.83 -14.89
CA PRO A 450 -21.42 -7.13 -15.91
C PRO A 450 -21.60 -5.60 -15.95
N ALA A 451 -22.82 -5.11 -15.70
CA ALA A 451 -23.09 -3.66 -15.62
C ALA A 451 -22.36 -3.01 -14.43
N SER A 452 -22.29 -3.69 -13.30
CA SER A 452 -21.58 -3.25 -12.10
C SER A 452 -20.07 -3.25 -12.29
N VAL A 453 -19.53 -4.30 -12.92
CA VAL A 453 -18.10 -4.41 -13.29
C VAL A 453 -17.71 -3.25 -14.20
N ARG A 454 -18.50 -2.98 -15.25
CA ARG A 454 -18.25 -1.87 -16.17
C ARG A 454 -18.31 -0.51 -15.49
N LEU A 455 -19.34 -0.26 -14.66
CA LEU A 455 -19.44 0.98 -13.88
C LEU A 455 -18.19 1.20 -13.04
N VAL A 456 -17.85 0.22 -12.21
CA VAL A 456 -16.71 0.32 -11.28
C VAL A 456 -15.39 0.50 -12.04
N ALA A 457 -15.18 -0.19 -13.15
CA ALA A 457 -13.98 -0.02 -13.98
C ALA A 457 -13.86 1.41 -14.52
N ILE A 458 -14.93 2.00 -15.08
CA ILE A 458 -14.91 3.37 -15.64
C ILE A 458 -14.70 4.40 -14.51
N VAL A 459 -15.45 4.27 -13.40
CA VAL A 459 -15.31 5.19 -12.26
C VAL A 459 -13.91 5.11 -11.67
N THR A 460 -13.34 3.92 -11.55
CA THR A 460 -11.96 3.75 -11.08
C THR A 460 -10.97 4.38 -12.05
N ASP A 461 -11.13 4.23 -13.37
CA ASP A 461 -10.29 4.89 -14.37
C ASP A 461 -10.36 6.42 -14.24
N ASN A 462 -11.57 6.99 -14.07
CA ASN A 462 -11.74 8.44 -13.91
C ASN A 462 -10.99 8.95 -12.66
N LEU A 463 -11.14 8.26 -11.53
CA LEU A 463 -10.45 8.61 -10.29
C LEU A 463 -8.92 8.46 -10.40
N LEU A 464 -8.45 7.38 -11.00
CA LEU A 464 -7.03 7.12 -11.20
C LEU A 464 -6.39 8.15 -12.14
N ARG A 465 -7.04 8.53 -13.25
CA ARG A 465 -6.55 9.59 -14.14
C ARG A 465 -6.52 10.94 -13.43
N ALA A 466 -7.55 11.28 -12.64
CA ALA A 466 -7.58 12.52 -11.87
C ALA A 466 -6.46 12.55 -10.81
N SER A 467 -6.04 11.41 -10.26
CA SER A 467 -5.01 11.32 -9.22
C SER A 467 -3.61 11.77 -9.64
N THR A 468 -3.34 11.94 -10.93
CA THR A 468 -2.03 12.38 -11.46
C THR A 468 -1.79 13.89 -11.37
N ARG A 469 -2.72 14.65 -10.83
CA ARG A 469 -2.62 16.10 -10.62
C ARG A 469 -3.08 16.47 -9.22
N ARG A 470 -2.70 17.64 -8.75
CA ARG A 470 -3.22 18.22 -7.51
C ARG A 470 -4.65 18.71 -7.74
N GLY A 471 -5.55 18.37 -6.80
CA GLY A 471 -6.99 18.52 -6.99
C GLY A 471 -7.56 17.46 -7.95
N LEU A 472 -8.75 16.94 -7.65
CA LEU A 472 -9.38 15.88 -8.46
C LEU A 472 -10.38 16.42 -9.48
N ALA A 473 -10.79 17.69 -9.36
CA ALA A 473 -11.79 18.32 -10.23
C ALA A 473 -11.18 19.39 -11.13
#